data_e01c386cacd142a6e7247f64670dd9f8
#
_entry.id   e01c386cacd142a6e7247f64670dd9f8
#
_cell.length_a   1.000
_cell.length_b   1.000
_cell.length_c   1.000
_cell.angle_alpha   90.00
_cell.angle_beta   90.00
_cell.angle_gamma   90.00
#
_symmetry.space_group_name_H-M   'P 1'
#
loop_
_entity.id
_entity.type
_entity.pdbx_description
1 polymer ?
#
loop_
_entity_poly.entity_id
_entity_poly.type
_entity_poly.pdbx_seq_one_letter_code
_entity_poly.pdbx_strand_id
1 'polypeptide(L)'
;MKKININYNQFLELKNILDGTFFPLKGFMTEDEFLSVVATMRLLNKKVFPLPVLLPISLEEYNSIKHKDIINLIYKKENVGSIEVKDIFEINLKKYLPKIFGTSDFSHPGMQIYLNSSNKFLGGGVFYSKAKIGRAHV
;
A
#
# COMPACT_ATOMS: atom_id res chain seq x y z
N MET A 1 -18.96 6.63 6.07
CA MET A 1 -17.50 6.49 6.12
C MET A 1 -17.02 5.55 5.02
N LYS A 2 -15.94 5.91 4.35
CA LYS A 2 -15.45 5.13 3.21
C LYS A 2 -14.73 3.86 3.65
N LYS A 3 -14.82 2.83 2.83
CA LYS A 3 -14.21 1.52 3.10
C LYS A 3 -13.53 1.02 1.83
N ILE A 4 -12.44 0.27 2.01
CA ILE A 4 -11.78 -0.45 0.94
C ILE A 4 -11.59 -1.89 1.40
N ASN A 5 -12.01 -2.83 0.56
CA ASN A 5 -11.76 -4.25 0.80
C ASN A 5 -10.35 -4.58 0.33
N ILE A 6 -9.56 -5.19 1.20
CA ILE A 6 -8.19 -5.56 0.89
C ILE A 6 -8.06 -7.07 0.81
N ASN A 7 -7.10 -7.53 0.02
CA ASN A 7 -6.83 -8.95 -0.12
C ASN A 7 -5.80 -9.41 0.94
N TYR A 8 -5.48 -10.71 0.94
CA TYR A 8 -4.56 -11.27 1.91
C TYR A 8 -3.17 -10.63 1.86
N ASN A 9 -2.64 -10.38 0.67
CA ASN A 9 -1.32 -9.75 0.55
C ASN A 9 -1.30 -8.34 1.12
N GLN A 10 -2.33 -7.57 0.84
CA GLN A 10 -2.47 -6.22 1.39
C GLN A 10 -2.67 -6.25 2.91
N PHE A 11 -3.39 -7.23 3.40
CA PHE A 11 -3.56 -7.42 4.84
C PHE A 11 -2.23 -7.71 5.51
N LEU A 12 -1.39 -8.57 4.94
CA LEU A 12 -0.06 -8.86 5.48
C LEU A 12 0.82 -7.61 5.47
N GLU A 13 0.77 -6.82 4.39
CA GLU A 13 1.52 -5.57 4.32
C GLU A 13 1.06 -4.59 5.40
N LEU A 14 -0.26 -4.45 5.56
CA LEU A 14 -0.82 -3.59 6.61
C LEU A 14 -0.34 -4.03 7.99
N LYS A 15 -0.40 -5.33 8.27
CA LYS A 15 0.05 -5.88 9.53
C LYS A 15 1.52 -5.58 9.77
N ASN A 16 2.36 -5.76 8.75
CA ASN A 16 3.80 -5.51 8.86
C ASN A 16 4.12 -4.03 9.08
N ILE A 17 3.32 -3.14 8.52
CA ILE A 17 3.47 -1.71 8.78
C ILE A 17 3.10 -1.41 10.24
N LEU A 18 1.96 -1.93 10.69
CA LEU A 18 1.42 -1.62 12.02
C LEU A 18 2.26 -2.21 13.15
N ASP A 19 2.89 -3.36 12.95
CA ASP A 19 3.71 -4.00 13.99
C ASP A 19 5.18 -3.57 13.96
N GLY A 20 5.54 -2.68 13.05
CA GLY A 20 6.90 -2.16 12.95
C GLY A 20 7.87 -2.99 12.13
N THR A 21 7.43 -4.11 11.54
CA THR A 21 8.29 -4.94 10.69
C THR A 21 8.85 -4.14 9.52
N PHE A 22 8.05 -3.23 8.96
CA PHE A 22 8.46 -2.38 7.84
C PHE A 22 8.98 -1.02 8.29
N PHE A 23 9.26 -0.84 9.58
CA PHE A 23 9.81 0.43 10.05
C PHE A 23 11.01 0.86 9.19
N PRO A 24 11.14 2.13 8.81
CA PRO A 24 10.38 3.28 9.27
C PRO A 24 9.13 3.62 8.44
N LEU A 25 8.71 2.73 7.56
CA LEU A 25 7.52 2.96 6.75
C LEU A 25 6.28 2.94 7.66
N LYS A 26 5.48 3.99 7.60
CA LYS A 26 4.32 4.16 8.48
C LYS A 26 2.98 3.99 7.76
N GLY A 27 3.03 3.66 6.49
CA GLY A 27 1.82 3.51 5.70
C GLY A 27 2.12 2.95 4.33
N PHE A 28 1.10 2.92 3.50
CA PHE A 28 1.29 2.58 2.09
C PHE A 28 2.01 3.75 1.41
N MET A 29 2.89 3.42 0.47
CA MET A 29 3.78 4.42 -0.13
C MET A 29 3.02 5.47 -0.94
N THR A 30 3.48 6.71 -0.84
CA THR A 30 3.11 7.78 -1.78
C THR A 30 3.86 7.56 -3.08
N GLU A 31 3.49 8.31 -4.11
CA GLU A 31 4.18 8.24 -5.40
C GLU A 31 5.68 8.55 -5.26
N ASP A 32 6.02 9.58 -4.50
CA ASP A 32 7.42 9.96 -4.29
C ASP A 32 8.21 8.84 -3.59
N GLU A 33 7.63 8.20 -2.60
CA GLU A 33 8.26 7.07 -1.92
C GLU A 33 8.46 5.89 -2.87
N PHE A 34 7.44 5.59 -3.68
CA PHE A 34 7.54 4.53 -4.68
C PHE A 34 8.67 4.81 -5.66
N LEU A 35 8.73 6.01 -6.20
CA LEU A 35 9.77 6.38 -7.17
C LEU A 35 11.17 6.30 -6.55
N SER A 36 11.30 6.71 -5.30
CA SER A 36 12.57 6.61 -4.59
C SER A 36 13.02 5.15 -4.43
N VAL A 37 12.10 4.28 -4.01
CA VAL A 37 12.41 2.86 -3.82
C VAL A 37 12.77 2.20 -5.13
N VAL A 38 12.04 2.48 -6.20
CA VAL A 38 12.34 1.90 -7.52
C VAL A 38 13.69 2.38 -8.04
N ALA A 39 14.01 3.66 -7.83
CA ALA A 39 15.26 4.24 -8.35
C ALA A 39 16.48 3.83 -7.55
N THR A 40 16.36 3.71 -6.23
CA THR A 40 17.53 3.59 -5.34
C THR A 40 17.43 2.46 -4.31
N MET A 41 16.31 1.74 -4.25
CA MET A 41 15.99 0.79 -3.18
C MET A 41 15.99 1.46 -1.79
N ARG A 42 15.67 2.75 -1.74
CA ARG A 42 15.68 3.52 -0.49
C ARG A 42 14.42 4.35 -0.35
N LEU A 43 13.95 4.48 0.88
CA LEU A 43 12.90 5.43 1.22
C LEU A 43 13.45 6.87 1.11
N LEU A 44 12.57 7.85 1.19
CA LEU A 44 12.96 9.26 1.12
C LEU A 44 13.95 9.65 2.23
N ASN A 45 13.89 8.97 3.38
CA ASN A 45 14.84 9.17 4.48
C ASN A 45 16.15 8.40 4.30
N LYS A 46 16.37 7.84 3.12
CA LYS A 46 17.59 7.09 2.72
C LYS A 46 17.77 5.73 3.38
N LYS A 47 16.79 5.24 4.13
CA LYS A 47 16.81 3.86 4.63
C LYS A 47 16.63 2.88 3.47
N VAL A 48 17.38 1.78 3.50
CA VAL A 48 17.25 0.73 2.48
C VAL A 48 15.89 0.06 2.58
N PHE A 49 15.17 -0.02 1.46
CA PHE A 49 13.86 -0.64 1.40
C PHE A 49 13.69 -1.25 0.00
N PRO A 50 13.89 -2.55 -0.15
CA PRO A 50 14.06 -3.15 -1.48
C PRO A 50 12.79 -3.32 -2.30
N LEU A 51 11.61 -3.33 -1.67
CA LEU A 51 10.36 -3.58 -2.37
C LEU A 51 9.34 -2.48 -2.10
N PRO A 52 8.55 -2.08 -3.10
CA PRO A 52 7.48 -1.12 -2.87
C PRO A 52 6.32 -1.76 -2.11
N VAL A 53 5.69 -0.98 -1.25
CA VAL A 53 4.50 -1.37 -0.50
C VAL A 53 3.37 -0.44 -0.93
N LEU A 54 2.49 -0.95 -1.78
CA LEU A 54 1.46 -0.14 -2.46
C LEU A 54 0.06 -0.65 -2.13
N LEU A 55 -0.89 0.27 -2.07
CA LEU A 55 -2.30 -0.07 -1.92
C LEU A 55 -3.04 0.25 -3.22
N PRO A 56 -3.31 -0.75 -4.08
CA PRO A 56 -4.06 -0.51 -5.30
C PRO A 56 -5.55 -0.29 -5.01
N ILE A 57 -6.18 0.56 -5.81
CA ILE A 57 -7.60 0.86 -5.71
C ILE A 57 -8.24 0.78 -7.08
N SER A 58 -9.58 0.68 -7.10
CA SER A 58 -10.33 0.66 -8.35
C SER A 58 -10.42 2.08 -8.93
N LEU A 59 -10.80 2.16 -10.21
CA LEU A 59 -11.06 3.44 -10.85
C LEU A 59 -12.17 4.20 -10.13
N GLU A 60 -13.20 3.50 -9.69
CA GLU A 60 -14.31 4.09 -8.97
C GLU A 60 -13.84 4.70 -7.65
N GLU A 61 -13.03 3.96 -6.91
CA GLU A 61 -12.43 4.45 -5.67
C GLU A 61 -11.51 5.64 -5.94
N TYR A 62 -10.71 5.56 -7.00
CA TYR A 62 -9.80 6.63 -7.39
C TYR A 62 -10.55 7.94 -7.63
N ASN A 63 -11.73 7.88 -8.24
CA ASN A 63 -12.51 9.06 -8.56
C ASN A 63 -13.28 9.62 -7.36
N SER A 64 -13.52 8.84 -6.32
CA SER A 64 -14.33 9.22 -5.18
C SER A 64 -13.56 9.61 -3.93
N ILE A 65 -12.31 9.17 -3.81
CA ILE A 65 -11.50 9.41 -2.61
C ILE A 65 -10.76 10.74 -2.73
N LYS A 66 -10.62 11.43 -1.61
CA LYS A 66 -9.97 12.74 -1.54
C LYS A 66 -8.84 12.72 -0.52
N HIS A 67 -7.89 13.64 -0.67
CA HIS A 67 -6.82 13.83 0.30
C HIS A 67 -7.42 14.11 1.69
N LYS A 68 -6.77 13.57 2.71
CA LYS A 68 -7.18 13.65 4.12
C LYS A 68 -8.39 12.81 4.48
N ASP A 69 -8.99 12.09 3.52
CA ASP A 69 -10.03 11.12 3.86
C ASP A 69 -9.46 10.04 4.75
N ILE A 70 -10.28 9.56 5.69
CA ILE A 70 -9.93 8.40 6.49
C ILE A 70 -10.76 7.24 6.00
N ILE A 71 -10.09 6.18 5.58
CA ILE A 71 -10.73 5.05 4.93
C ILE A 71 -10.46 3.79 5.75
N ASN A 72 -11.53 3.08 6.07
CA ASN A 72 -11.41 1.81 6.77
C ASN A 72 -10.96 0.72 5.81
N LEU A 73 -10.00 -0.07 6.25
CA LEU A 73 -9.49 -1.21 5.49
C LEU A 73 -10.15 -2.47 6.02
N ILE A 74 -10.83 -3.18 5.13
CA ILE A 74 -11.67 -4.33 5.48
C ILE A 74 -11.05 -5.58 4.91
N TYR A 75 -10.84 -6.56 5.78
CA TYR A 75 -10.36 -7.87 5.38
C TYR A 75 -11.29 -8.94 5.98
N LYS A 76 -11.84 -9.79 5.13
CA LYS A 76 -12.81 -10.83 5.55
C LYS A 76 -13.93 -10.25 6.41
N LYS A 77 -14.49 -9.13 5.95
CA LYS A 77 -15.61 -8.43 6.60
C LYS A 77 -15.26 -7.77 7.94
N GLU A 78 -13.97 -7.78 8.33
CA GLU A 78 -13.55 -7.12 9.55
C GLU A 78 -12.75 -5.87 9.23
N ASN A 79 -12.94 -4.83 10.03
CA ASN A 79 -12.15 -3.61 9.96
C ASN A 79 -10.80 -3.89 10.63
N VAL A 80 -9.75 -3.99 9.83
CA VAL A 80 -8.41 -4.34 10.34
C VAL A 80 -7.50 -3.13 10.48
N GLY A 81 -7.94 -1.97 10.06
CA GLY A 81 -7.15 -0.74 10.18
C GLY A 81 -7.76 0.37 9.36
N SER A 82 -7.11 1.51 9.37
CA SER A 82 -7.54 2.68 8.61
C SER A 82 -6.34 3.35 7.97
N ILE A 83 -6.57 4.05 6.87
CA ILE A 83 -5.55 4.84 6.20
C ILE A 83 -6.02 6.28 6.12
N GLU A 84 -5.13 7.22 6.48
CA GLU A 84 -5.36 8.63 6.21
C GLU A 84 -4.72 8.96 4.87
N VAL A 85 -5.53 9.35 3.91
CA VAL A 85 -5.09 9.54 2.54
C VAL A 85 -4.18 10.75 2.42
N LYS A 86 -2.94 10.50 2.03
CA LYS A 86 -1.95 11.52 1.78
C LYS A 86 -1.70 11.72 0.29
N ASP A 87 -1.84 10.67 -0.50
CA ASP A 87 -1.56 10.71 -1.93
C ASP A 87 -2.51 9.79 -2.67
N ILE A 88 -2.94 10.22 -3.83
CA ILE A 88 -3.80 9.45 -4.75
C ILE A 88 -3.12 9.55 -6.09
N PHE A 89 -2.66 8.44 -6.65
CA PHE A 89 -1.83 8.51 -7.84
C PHE A 89 -2.03 7.34 -8.79
N GLU A 90 -1.57 7.52 -10.01
CA GLU A 90 -1.62 6.49 -11.05
C GLU A 90 -0.20 6.21 -11.51
N ILE A 91 0.17 4.91 -11.61
CA ILE A 91 1.48 4.49 -12.09
C ILE A 91 1.28 3.28 -13.00
N ASN A 92 1.95 3.30 -14.13
CA ASN A 92 2.05 2.12 -14.99
C ASN A 92 3.12 1.19 -14.40
N LEU A 93 2.71 0.29 -13.51
CA LEU A 93 3.62 -0.62 -12.83
C LEU A 93 4.43 -1.48 -13.80
N LYS A 94 3.83 -1.89 -14.91
CA LYS A 94 4.51 -2.73 -15.90
C LYS A 94 5.84 -2.13 -16.34
N LYS A 95 5.92 -0.80 -16.43
CA LYS A 95 7.14 -0.09 -16.78
C LYS A 95 8.27 -0.29 -15.77
N TYR A 96 7.93 -0.45 -14.50
CA TYR A 96 8.88 -0.52 -13.40
C TYR A 96 9.21 -1.93 -12.93
N LEU A 97 8.38 -2.93 -13.29
CA LEU A 97 8.55 -4.29 -12.78
C LEU A 97 9.91 -4.91 -13.09
N PRO A 98 10.48 -4.75 -14.30
CA PRO A 98 11.81 -5.31 -14.56
C PRO A 98 12.87 -4.77 -13.62
N LYS A 99 12.78 -3.50 -13.25
CA LYS A 99 13.73 -2.88 -12.34
C LYS A 99 13.54 -3.37 -10.91
N ILE A 100 12.28 -3.54 -10.48
CA ILE A 100 11.95 -4.00 -9.13
C ILE A 100 12.44 -5.44 -8.92
N PHE A 101 12.22 -6.31 -9.89
CA PHE A 101 12.54 -7.74 -9.77
C PHE A 101 13.87 -8.13 -10.39
N GLY A 102 14.56 -7.19 -11.05
CA GLY A 102 15.85 -7.47 -11.66
C GLY A 102 15.79 -8.42 -12.85
N THR A 103 14.64 -8.58 -13.47
CA THR A 103 14.44 -9.45 -14.63
C THR A 103 13.34 -8.90 -15.51
N SER A 104 13.45 -9.13 -16.82
CA SER A 104 12.38 -8.80 -17.76
C SER A 104 11.46 -9.99 -18.07
N ASP A 105 11.60 -11.08 -17.33
CA ASP A 105 10.72 -12.24 -17.47
C ASP A 105 9.40 -12.02 -16.72
N PHE A 106 8.37 -11.62 -17.44
CA PHE A 106 7.05 -11.32 -16.86
C PHE A 106 6.31 -12.56 -16.38
N SER A 107 6.85 -13.78 -16.59
CA SER A 107 6.28 -14.98 -16.00
C SER A 107 6.68 -15.15 -14.53
N HIS A 108 7.58 -14.32 -14.01
CA HIS A 108 8.02 -14.36 -12.62
C HIS A 108 6.81 -14.23 -11.68
N PRO A 109 6.64 -15.16 -10.70
CA PRO A 109 5.44 -15.14 -9.84
C PRO A 109 5.20 -13.82 -9.11
N GLY A 110 6.27 -13.17 -8.64
CA GLY A 110 6.15 -11.87 -7.97
C GLY A 110 5.63 -10.79 -8.90
N MET A 111 6.05 -10.80 -10.17
CA MET A 111 5.54 -9.86 -11.17
C MET A 111 4.06 -10.07 -11.47
N GLN A 112 3.60 -11.32 -11.47
CA GLN A 112 2.21 -11.62 -11.78
C GLN A 112 1.25 -10.97 -10.78
N ILE A 113 1.63 -10.89 -9.52
CA ILE A 113 0.84 -10.22 -8.50
C ILE A 113 0.63 -8.75 -8.87
N TYR A 114 1.69 -8.06 -9.27
CA TYR A 114 1.62 -6.65 -9.64
C TYR A 114 0.94 -6.42 -10.99
N LEU A 115 1.13 -7.32 -11.96
CA LEU A 115 0.49 -7.20 -13.26
C LEU A 115 -1.03 -7.30 -13.17
N ASN A 116 -1.54 -8.03 -12.18
CA ASN A 116 -2.97 -8.21 -11.98
C ASN A 116 -3.58 -7.13 -11.09
N SER A 117 -2.77 -6.21 -10.57
CA SER A 117 -3.30 -5.12 -9.76
C SER A 117 -3.76 -3.96 -10.65
N SER A 118 -4.56 -3.07 -10.07
CA SER A 118 -4.92 -1.82 -10.71
C SER A 118 -3.65 -0.97 -10.89
N ASN A 119 -3.73 0.05 -11.74
CA ASN A 119 -2.65 1.03 -11.89
C ASN A 119 -2.90 2.31 -11.07
N LYS A 120 -3.91 2.30 -10.21
CA LYS A 120 -4.26 3.43 -9.36
C LYS A 120 -4.04 3.04 -7.90
N PHE A 121 -3.49 3.99 -7.13
CA PHE A 121 -2.99 3.69 -5.79
C PHE A 121 -3.32 4.77 -4.78
N LEU A 122 -3.38 4.36 -3.52
CA LEU A 122 -3.46 5.28 -2.37
C LEU A 122 -2.19 5.19 -1.56
N GLY A 123 -1.66 6.32 -1.14
CA GLY A 123 -0.58 6.38 -0.16
C GLY A 123 -1.03 7.15 1.06
N GLY A 124 -0.49 6.78 2.21
CA GLY A 124 -0.80 7.48 3.45
C GLY A 124 -0.51 6.62 4.68
N GLY A 125 -0.50 7.28 5.83
CA GLY A 125 -0.26 6.61 7.11
C GLY A 125 -1.41 5.68 7.48
N VAL A 126 -1.06 4.53 8.04
CA VAL A 126 -2.06 3.57 8.52
C VAL A 126 -2.03 3.52 10.03
N PHE A 127 -3.18 3.14 10.61
CA PHE A 127 -3.33 3.04 12.05
C PHE A 127 -4.44 2.05 12.37
N TYR A 128 -4.49 1.58 13.60
CA TYR A 128 -5.58 0.72 14.05
C TYR A 128 -6.86 1.53 14.11
N SER A 129 -7.96 0.95 13.67
CA SER A 129 -9.26 1.60 13.81
C SER A 129 -9.62 1.69 15.29
N LYS A 130 -10.49 2.66 15.64
CA LYS A 130 -10.95 2.80 17.02
C LYS A 130 -11.60 1.52 17.54
N ALA A 131 -12.42 0.86 16.71
CA ALA A 131 -13.07 -0.38 17.11
C ALA A 131 -12.04 -1.47 17.41
N LYS A 132 -11.00 -1.59 16.58
CA LYS A 132 -9.93 -2.57 16.76
C LYS A 132 -9.11 -2.25 18.01
N ILE A 133 -8.76 -0.98 18.20
CA ILE A 133 -8.02 -0.53 19.38
C ILE A 133 -8.81 -0.80 20.64
N GLY A 134 -10.11 -0.49 20.64
CA GLY A 134 -10.97 -0.77 21.78
C GLY A 134 -10.99 -2.22 22.15
N ARG A 135 -11.04 -3.11 21.17
CA ARG A 135 -11.01 -4.55 21.42
C ARG A 135 -9.65 -5.03 21.92
N ALA A 136 -8.58 -4.40 21.50
CA ALA A 136 -7.24 -4.76 21.93
C ALA A 136 -7.02 -4.52 23.43
N HIS A 137 -7.81 -3.67 24.03
CA HIS A 137 -7.74 -3.37 25.45
C HIS A 137 -8.62 -4.24 26.34
N VAL A 138 -9.38 -5.12 25.74
CA VAL A 138 -10.31 -5.97 26.47
C VAL A 138 -9.68 -7.27 26.95
#